data_37af74368dfcaf81717cc79df703f288
#
_entry.id   37af74368dfcaf81717cc79df703f288
#
_cell.length_a   1.000
_cell.length_b   1.000
_cell.length_c   1.000
_cell.angle_alpha   90.00
_cell.angle_beta   90.00
_cell.angle_gamma   90.00
#
_symmetry.space_group_name_H-M   'P 1'
#
loop_
_entity.id
_entity.type
_entity.pdbx_description
1 polymer ?
#
loop_
_entity_poly.entity_id
_entity_poly.type
_entity_poly.pdbx_seq_one_letter_code
_entity_poly.pdbx_strand_id
1 'polypeptide(L)'
;MNFEEIRNYWEGRASNDGSVQSTTQDVFLREIELNTLIERIRKYSPLYVADVGCGDGRTTVGLARVFGGIEFCGFDYSPAMVENARLVLATQNISNAAFDQLDICNDLPTSFDLIYTTRCLINLPTWELQKNAIRNIHAALNDNGVYLMIENFLEGQENFNRIRKSYELPEISIRPHNFFFARQHLLDYTRDLFEVDEEVNISSTYYLVSRVVYSKMCLESGTQPDYFDEHHRYAANLPFCGEYGPVRLISFRKK
;
A
#
# COMPACT_ATOMS: atom_id res chain seq x y z
N MET A 1 0.02 15.00 12.85
CA MET A 1 -1.19 15.56 12.19
C MET A 1 -2.41 14.88 12.77
N ASN A 2 -3.51 15.61 12.97
CA ASN A 2 -4.79 15.01 13.34
C ASN A 2 -5.50 14.44 12.09
N PHE A 3 -6.65 13.77 12.28
CA PHE A 3 -7.35 13.07 11.20
C PHE A 3 -7.83 14.01 10.08
N GLU A 4 -8.33 15.20 10.45
CA GLU A 4 -8.79 16.20 9.48
C GLU A 4 -7.65 16.82 8.68
N GLU A 5 -6.51 17.09 9.32
CA GLU A 5 -5.31 17.58 8.64
C GLU A 5 -4.76 16.57 7.62
N ILE A 6 -4.84 15.27 7.92
CA ILE A 6 -4.44 14.20 6.98
C ILE A 6 -5.40 14.14 5.79
N ARG A 7 -6.70 14.24 6.04
CA ARG A 7 -7.71 14.28 4.96
C ARG A 7 -7.47 15.47 4.03
N ASN A 8 -7.28 16.66 4.59
CA ASN A 8 -7.02 17.87 3.82
C ASN A 8 -5.69 17.77 3.03
N TYR A 9 -4.67 17.12 3.58
CA TYR A 9 -3.41 16.87 2.89
C TYR A 9 -3.62 16.04 1.60
N TRP A 10 -4.36 14.95 1.67
CA TRP A 10 -4.61 14.08 0.50
C TRP A 10 -5.57 14.71 -0.51
N GLU A 11 -6.61 15.43 -0.04
CA GLU A 11 -7.52 16.17 -0.92
C GLU A 11 -6.77 17.26 -1.69
N GLY A 12 -5.87 17.99 -1.02
CA GLY A 12 -5.01 18.97 -1.66
C GLY A 12 -4.06 18.35 -2.70
N ARG A 13 -3.54 17.16 -2.44
CA ARG A 13 -2.69 16.44 -3.42
C ARG A 13 -3.48 15.99 -4.64
N ALA A 14 -4.69 15.48 -4.44
CA ALA A 14 -5.56 15.07 -5.54
C ALA A 14 -5.93 16.22 -6.46
N SER A 15 -6.22 17.39 -5.88
CA SER A 15 -6.67 18.59 -6.62
C SER A 15 -5.55 19.30 -7.39
N ASN A 16 -4.31 19.20 -6.91
CA ASN A 16 -3.17 19.95 -7.47
C ASN A 16 -2.36 19.14 -8.49
N ASP A 17 -2.48 17.83 -8.53
CA ASP A 17 -1.61 16.99 -9.35
C ASP A 17 -2.32 15.71 -9.80
N GLY A 18 -3.01 15.78 -10.92
CA GLY A 18 -3.56 14.58 -11.60
C GLY A 18 -2.50 13.66 -12.22
N SER A 19 -1.21 13.89 -11.94
CA SER A 19 -0.10 13.07 -12.44
C SER A 19 -0.01 11.72 -11.75
N VAL A 20 0.81 10.83 -12.31
CA VAL A 20 1.17 9.51 -11.73
C VAL A 20 1.78 9.64 -10.33
N GLN A 21 2.27 10.85 -9.98
CA GLN A 21 2.96 11.14 -8.72
C GLN A 21 2.04 11.68 -7.62
N SER A 22 0.74 11.83 -7.87
CA SER A 22 -0.21 12.37 -6.88
C SER A 22 -0.22 11.57 -5.58
N THR A 23 -0.10 10.25 -5.64
CA THR A 23 -0.09 9.35 -4.48
C THR A 23 1.31 8.92 -4.06
N THR A 24 2.26 8.75 -4.99
CA THR A 24 3.66 8.38 -4.68
C THR A 24 4.64 8.89 -5.73
N GLN A 25 5.83 9.30 -5.30
CA GLN A 25 6.95 9.60 -6.18
C GLN A 25 7.75 8.35 -6.54
N ASP A 26 7.62 7.28 -5.75
CA ASP A 26 8.34 6.02 -5.91
C ASP A 26 7.55 5.07 -6.81
N VAL A 27 7.75 5.21 -8.11
CA VAL A 27 7.05 4.42 -9.14
C VAL A 27 7.47 2.94 -9.09
N PHE A 28 8.71 2.63 -8.72
CA PHE A 28 9.20 1.25 -8.64
C PHE A 28 8.68 0.51 -7.42
N LEU A 29 8.48 1.20 -6.29
CA LEU A 29 7.79 0.60 -5.15
C LEU A 29 6.34 0.27 -5.50
N ARG A 30 5.64 1.17 -6.22
CA ARG A 30 4.28 0.89 -6.72
C ARG A 30 4.26 -0.33 -7.65
N GLU A 31 5.27 -0.51 -8.49
CA GLU A 31 5.38 -1.68 -9.36
C GLU A 31 5.57 -2.97 -8.55
N ILE A 32 6.39 -2.95 -7.50
CA ILE A 32 6.53 -4.07 -6.55
C ILE A 32 5.17 -4.40 -5.90
N GLU A 33 4.46 -3.39 -5.40
CA GLU A 33 3.14 -3.54 -4.78
C GLU A 33 2.13 -4.14 -5.77
N LEU A 34 2.07 -3.62 -7.00
CA LEU A 34 1.18 -4.13 -8.05
C LEU A 34 1.49 -5.59 -8.42
N ASN A 35 2.77 -5.92 -8.65
CA ASN A 35 3.19 -7.28 -8.98
C ASN A 35 2.88 -8.25 -7.84
N THR A 36 3.09 -7.82 -6.60
CA THR A 36 2.72 -8.58 -5.41
C THR A 36 1.22 -8.88 -5.36
N LEU A 37 0.37 -7.88 -5.64
CA LEU A 37 -1.08 -8.07 -5.71
C LEU A 37 -1.48 -9.02 -6.85
N ILE A 38 -0.87 -8.88 -8.04
CA ILE A 38 -1.13 -9.78 -9.19
C ILE A 38 -0.87 -11.24 -8.82
N GLU A 39 0.26 -11.53 -8.17
CA GLU A 39 0.60 -12.89 -7.74
C GLU A 39 -0.40 -13.45 -6.73
N ARG A 40 -0.84 -12.63 -5.75
CA ARG A 40 -1.78 -13.07 -4.69
C ARG A 40 -3.19 -13.22 -5.22
N ILE A 41 -3.65 -12.33 -6.08
CA ILE A 41 -4.95 -12.46 -6.76
C ILE A 41 -5.00 -13.75 -7.59
N ARG A 42 -3.92 -14.11 -8.30
CA ARG A 42 -3.82 -15.40 -8.98
C ARG A 42 -3.90 -16.59 -8.02
N LYS A 43 -3.22 -16.50 -6.87
CA LYS A 43 -3.22 -17.56 -5.84
C LYS A 43 -4.61 -17.80 -5.25
N TYR A 44 -5.33 -16.72 -4.95
CA TYR A 44 -6.64 -16.81 -4.26
C TYR A 44 -7.84 -16.90 -5.23
N SER A 45 -7.67 -16.48 -6.48
CA SER A 45 -8.68 -16.56 -7.55
C SER A 45 -10.05 -16.00 -7.15
N PRO A 46 -10.15 -14.77 -6.59
CA PRO A 46 -11.42 -14.16 -6.20
C PRO A 46 -12.25 -13.80 -7.43
N LEU A 47 -13.56 -13.57 -7.24
CA LEU A 47 -14.46 -13.00 -8.25
C LEU A 47 -14.75 -11.51 -7.98
N TYR A 48 -14.83 -11.12 -6.72
CA TYR A 48 -15.12 -9.75 -6.28
C TYR A 48 -14.00 -9.21 -5.38
N VAL A 49 -13.35 -8.13 -5.81
CA VAL A 49 -12.19 -7.53 -5.14
C VAL A 49 -12.46 -6.08 -4.79
N ALA A 50 -12.16 -5.69 -3.55
CA ALA A 50 -12.16 -4.28 -3.14
C ALA A 50 -10.74 -3.73 -2.96
N ASP A 51 -10.49 -2.55 -3.50
CA ASP A 51 -9.32 -1.69 -3.23
C ASP A 51 -9.73 -0.60 -2.25
N VAL A 52 -9.30 -0.69 -1.01
CA VAL A 52 -9.65 0.29 0.02
C VAL A 52 -8.52 1.28 0.20
N GLY A 53 -8.82 2.56 -0.01
CA GLY A 53 -7.84 3.63 -0.17
C GLY A 53 -7.22 3.62 -1.56
N CYS A 54 -8.06 3.50 -2.60
CA CYS A 54 -7.62 3.31 -3.99
C CYS A 54 -6.88 4.52 -4.59
N GLY A 55 -6.97 5.70 -3.95
CA GLY A 55 -6.36 6.93 -4.44
C GLY A 55 -6.78 7.26 -5.87
N ASP A 56 -5.81 7.46 -6.74
CA ASP A 56 -6.00 7.77 -8.18
C ASP A 56 -6.46 6.57 -9.04
N GLY A 57 -6.75 5.42 -8.44
CA GLY A 57 -7.29 4.22 -9.09
C GLY A 57 -6.34 3.46 -10.01
N ARG A 58 -5.09 3.90 -10.20
CA ARG A 58 -4.17 3.28 -11.17
C ARG A 58 -3.82 1.84 -10.85
N THR A 59 -3.73 1.48 -9.57
CA THR A 59 -3.50 0.09 -9.14
C THR A 59 -4.70 -0.78 -9.48
N THR A 60 -5.91 -0.34 -9.11
CA THR A 60 -7.17 -1.04 -9.43
C THR A 60 -7.34 -1.24 -10.93
N VAL A 61 -7.15 -0.18 -11.73
CA VAL A 61 -7.24 -0.24 -13.21
C VAL A 61 -6.18 -1.19 -13.78
N GLY A 62 -4.95 -1.17 -13.25
CA GLY A 62 -3.88 -2.09 -13.63
C GLY A 62 -4.24 -3.55 -13.39
N LEU A 63 -4.84 -3.86 -12.24
CA LEU A 63 -5.33 -5.19 -11.89
C LEU A 63 -6.52 -5.62 -12.75
N ALA A 64 -7.50 -4.74 -12.95
CA ALA A 64 -8.67 -5.02 -13.78
C ALA A 64 -8.29 -5.34 -15.24
N ARG A 65 -7.23 -4.70 -15.77
CA ARG A 65 -6.67 -5.02 -17.08
C ARG A 65 -6.08 -6.43 -17.17
N VAL A 66 -5.41 -6.88 -16.09
CA VAL A 66 -4.79 -8.22 -16.03
C VAL A 66 -5.84 -9.31 -15.83
N PHE A 67 -6.93 -9.01 -15.11
CA PHE A 67 -7.92 -9.98 -14.67
C PHE A 67 -9.32 -9.64 -15.20
N GLY A 68 -9.55 -9.84 -16.50
CA GLY A 68 -10.83 -9.52 -17.15
C GLY A 68 -12.06 -10.28 -16.65
N GLY A 69 -11.89 -11.33 -15.83
CA GLY A 69 -12.98 -12.12 -15.23
C GLY A 69 -13.23 -11.81 -13.75
N ILE A 70 -12.57 -10.79 -13.18
CA ILE A 70 -12.71 -10.36 -11.78
C ILE A 70 -13.32 -8.97 -11.77
N GLU A 71 -14.31 -8.73 -10.92
CA GLU A 71 -14.90 -7.41 -10.68
C GLU A 71 -14.13 -6.67 -9.59
N PHE A 72 -13.74 -5.43 -9.85
CA PHE A 72 -12.99 -4.57 -8.93
C PHE A 72 -13.81 -3.35 -8.51
N CYS A 73 -13.84 -3.07 -7.19
CA CYS A 73 -14.40 -1.85 -6.63
C CYS A 73 -13.30 -1.09 -5.89
N GLY A 74 -12.98 0.12 -6.33
CA GLY A 74 -12.07 1.01 -5.62
C GLY A 74 -12.83 2.00 -4.74
N PHE A 75 -12.38 2.17 -3.49
CA PHE A 75 -12.96 3.10 -2.53
C PHE A 75 -11.90 4.06 -2.00
N ASP A 76 -12.22 5.35 -1.98
CA ASP A 76 -11.40 6.37 -1.30
C ASP A 76 -12.31 7.39 -0.61
N TYR A 77 -11.86 7.94 0.50
CA TYR A 77 -12.63 8.96 1.21
C TYR A 77 -12.62 10.32 0.48
N SER A 78 -11.57 10.61 -0.32
CA SER A 78 -11.39 11.86 -1.05
C SER A 78 -12.22 11.85 -2.34
N PRO A 79 -13.22 12.74 -2.48
CA PRO A 79 -13.98 12.86 -3.72
C PRO A 79 -13.08 13.22 -4.91
N ALA A 80 -12.02 14.00 -4.71
CA ALA A 80 -11.10 14.35 -5.79
C ALA A 80 -10.25 13.16 -6.25
N MET A 81 -9.84 12.26 -5.32
CA MET A 81 -9.18 11.00 -5.69
C MET A 81 -10.12 10.09 -6.49
N VAL A 82 -11.37 9.93 -6.06
CA VAL A 82 -12.37 9.12 -6.77
C VAL A 82 -12.63 9.66 -8.17
N GLU A 83 -12.73 10.97 -8.34
CA GLU A 83 -12.90 11.58 -9.66
C GLU A 83 -11.67 11.32 -10.55
N ASN A 84 -10.46 11.46 -10.02
CA ASN A 84 -9.24 11.12 -10.74
C ASN A 84 -9.22 9.64 -11.15
N ALA A 85 -9.64 8.73 -10.27
CA ALA A 85 -9.73 7.30 -10.56
C ALA A 85 -10.74 7.01 -11.70
N ARG A 86 -11.89 7.66 -11.70
CA ARG A 86 -12.89 7.58 -12.77
C ARG A 86 -12.35 8.12 -14.10
N LEU A 87 -11.61 9.23 -14.08
CA LEU A 87 -10.94 9.77 -15.26
C LEU A 87 -9.88 8.80 -15.82
N VAL A 88 -9.06 8.20 -14.93
CA VAL A 88 -8.11 7.17 -15.35
C VAL A 88 -8.81 5.99 -15.99
N LEU A 89 -9.90 5.50 -15.40
CA LEU A 89 -10.69 4.39 -15.94
C LEU A 89 -11.30 4.74 -17.31
N ALA A 90 -11.86 5.93 -17.46
CA ALA A 90 -12.52 6.37 -18.70
C ALA A 90 -11.57 6.41 -19.92
N THR A 91 -10.24 6.56 -19.68
CA THR A 91 -9.23 6.50 -20.75
C THR A 91 -8.86 5.08 -21.17
N GLN A 92 -9.38 4.06 -20.48
CA GLN A 92 -9.07 2.66 -20.71
C GLN A 92 -10.31 1.90 -21.20
N ASN A 93 -10.10 0.90 -22.02
CA ASN A 93 -11.18 0.00 -22.45
C ASN A 93 -11.37 -1.13 -21.42
N ILE A 94 -11.81 -0.77 -20.21
CA ILE A 94 -11.98 -1.65 -19.04
C ILE A 94 -13.40 -1.47 -18.54
N SER A 95 -14.14 -2.57 -18.35
CA SER A 95 -15.55 -2.58 -17.91
C SER A 95 -15.75 -3.26 -16.55
N ASN A 96 -14.72 -3.90 -16.01
CA ASN A 96 -14.75 -4.66 -14.76
C ASN A 96 -14.12 -3.93 -13.57
N ALA A 97 -14.19 -2.59 -13.57
CA ALA A 97 -13.79 -1.76 -12.45
C ALA A 97 -14.77 -0.61 -12.23
N ALA A 98 -14.98 -0.25 -10.97
CA ALA A 98 -15.79 0.91 -10.56
C ALA A 98 -15.14 1.60 -9.37
N PHE A 99 -15.46 2.91 -9.16
CA PHE A 99 -14.91 3.70 -8.07
C PHE A 99 -15.99 4.48 -7.36
N ASP A 100 -16.00 4.43 -6.03
CA ASP A 100 -16.94 5.16 -5.19
C ASP A 100 -16.28 5.81 -3.99
N GLN A 101 -16.89 6.91 -3.52
CA GLN A 101 -16.44 7.57 -2.31
C GLN A 101 -16.87 6.80 -1.08
N LEU A 102 -15.90 6.45 -0.22
CA LEU A 102 -16.16 5.77 1.04
C LEU A 102 -15.03 6.00 2.03
N ASP A 103 -15.39 6.28 3.29
CA ASP A 103 -14.46 6.34 4.42
C ASP A 103 -14.38 4.96 5.08
N ILE A 104 -13.18 4.36 5.12
CA ILE A 104 -12.94 3.04 5.74
C ILE A 104 -13.29 2.99 7.22
N CYS A 105 -13.38 4.14 7.89
CA CYS A 105 -13.84 4.21 9.28
C CYS A 105 -15.35 3.97 9.43
N ASN A 106 -16.10 3.95 8.33
CA ASN A 106 -17.52 3.59 8.25
C ASN A 106 -17.66 2.16 7.69
N ASP A 107 -18.91 1.66 7.68
CA ASP A 107 -19.20 0.34 7.13
C ASP A 107 -18.89 0.28 5.62
N LEU A 108 -18.18 -0.76 5.22
CA LEU A 108 -17.95 -1.09 3.81
C LEU A 108 -19.18 -1.83 3.24
N PRO A 109 -19.45 -1.70 1.93
CA PRO A 109 -20.32 -2.65 1.24
C PRO A 109 -19.85 -4.07 1.49
N THR A 110 -20.78 -5.00 1.55
CA THR A 110 -20.49 -6.40 1.89
C THR A 110 -20.28 -7.27 0.67
N SER A 111 -19.63 -8.40 0.92
CA SER A 111 -19.54 -9.57 0.04
C SER A 111 -18.40 -9.52 -0.96
N PHE A 112 -17.21 -9.18 -0.47
CA PHE A 112 -15.97 -9.33 -1.23
C PHE A 112 -15.25 -10.64 -0.91
N ASP A 113 -14.71 -11.29 -1.95
CA ASP A 113 -13.86 -12.47 -1.77
C ASP A 113 -12.44 -12.08 -1.36
N LEU A 114 -12.01 -10.90 -1.80
CA LEU A 114 -10.72 -10.33 -1.46
C LEU A 114 -10.81 -8.82 -1.29
N ILE A 115 -10.22 -8.31 -0.21
CA ILE A 115 -10.02 -6.88 0.02
C ILE A 115 -8.52 -6.64 0.12
N TYR A 116 -8.03 -5.55 -0.46
CA TYR A 116 -6.66 -5.13 -0.23
C TYR A 116 -6.57 -3.66 0.15
N THR A 117 -5.51 -3.33 0.90
CA THR A 117 -5.05 -1.97 1.16
C THR A 117 -3.60 -1.83 0.76
N THR A 118 -3.23 -0.66 0.24
CA THR A 118 -1.83 -0.35 -0.10
C THR A 118 -1.46 0.99 0.50
N ARG A 119 -0.77 0.96 1.64
CA ARG A 119 -0.36 2.14 2.42
C ARG A 119 -1.53 3.11 2.70
N CYS A 120 -2.70 2.53 2.95
CA CYS A 120 -3.93 3.24 3.26
C CYS A 120 -4.09 3.43 4.77
N LEU A 121 -4.06 2.34 5.55
CA LEU A 121 -4.36 2.38 6.98
C LEU A 121 -3.30 3.14 7.79
N ILE A 122 -2.07 3.26 7.29
CA ILE A 122 -1.04 4.11 7.91
C ILE A 122 -1.41 5.60 7.94
N ASN A 123 -2.41 6.04 7.16
CA ASN A 123 -2.91 7.41 7.18
C ASN A 123 -4.00 7.63 8.26
N LEU A 124 -4.38 6.59 8.98
CA LEU A 124 -5.23 6.71 10.17
C LEU A 124 -4.35 7.04 11.39
N PRO A 125 -4.53 8.19 12.04
CA PRO A 125 -3.56 8.73 12.99
C PRO A 125 -3.52 8.04 14.35
N THR A 126 -4.39 7.06 14.60
CA THR A 126 -4.45 6.35 15.87
C THR A 126 -4.69 4.86 15.67
N TRP A 127 -4.19 4.06 16.61
CA TRP A 127 -4.41 2.62 16.65
C TRP A 127 -5.91 2.26 16.72
N GLU A 128 -6.73 3.06 17.42
CA GLU A 128 -8.17 2.82 17.52
C GLU A 128 -8.86 2.94 16.15
N LEU A 129 -8.50 3.94 15.34
CA LEU A 129 -9.00 4.09 13.98
C LEU A 129 -8.53 2.95 13.06
N GLN A 130 -7.27 2.54 13.17
CA GLN A 130 -6.75 1.38 12.43
C GLN A 130 -7.49 0.09 12.82
N LYS A 131 -7.75 -0.15 14.11
CA LYS A 131 -8.56 -1.30 14.56
C LYS A 131 -9.99 -1.25 14.00
N ASN A 132 -10.59 -0.06 13.98
CA ASN A 132 -11.93 0.11 13.41
C ASN A 132 -11.96 -0.25 11.92
N ALA A 133 -11.00 0.26 11.15
CA ALA A 133 -10.86 -0.07 9.73
C ALA A 133 -10.67 -1.58 9.49
N ILE A 134 -9.84 -2.24 10.29
CA ILE A 134 -9.61 -3.69 10.20
C ILE A 134 -10.91 -4.48 10.50
N ARG A 135 -11.73 -4.04 11.47
CA ARG A 135 -13.04 -4.65 11.74
C ARG A 135 -14.00 -4.48 10.57
N ASN A 136 -14.04 -3.29 9.96
CA ASN A 136 -14.89 -3.02 8.81
C ASN A 136 -14.49 -3.88 7.60
N ILE A 137 -13.17 -4.04 7.35
CA ILE A 137 -12.64 -4.96 6.34
C ILE A 137 -13.08 -6.40 6.64
N HIS A 138 -12.91 -6.87 7.88
CA HIS A 138 -13.34 -8.21 8.28
C HIS A 138 -14.84 -8.43 8.06
N ALA A 139 -15.68 -7.46 8.43
CA ALA A 139 -17.14 -7.54 8.26
C ALA A 139 -17.55 -7.58 6.77
N ALA A 140 -16.82 -6.87 5.90
CA ALA A 140 -17.12 -6.79 4.47
C ALA A 140 -16.65 -8.02 3.67
N LEU A 141 -15.77 -8.84 4.21
CA LEU A 141 -15.32 -10.08 3.56
C LEU A 141 -16.36 -11.20 3.66
N ASN A 142 -16.48 -11.97 2.60
CA ASN A 142 -17.16 -13.25 2.59
C ASN A 142 -16.51 -14.24 3.57
N ASP A 143 -17.20 -15.32 3.93
CA ASP A 143 -16.63 -16.41 4.69
C ASP A 143 -15.40 -16.99 3.94
N ASN A 144 -14.30 -17.20 4.65
CA ASN A 144 -12.99 -17.56 4.08
C ASN A 144 -12.39 -16.52 3.12
N GLY A 145 -12.95 -15.32 3.04
CA GLY A 145 -12.40 -14.22 2.24
C GLY A 145 -11.02 -13.79 2.71
N VAL A 146 -10.27 -13.12 1.85
CA VAL A 146 -8.87 -12.78 2.07
C VAL A 146 -8.68 -11.26 2.16
N TYR A 147 -7.94 -10.81 3.17
CA TYR A 147 -7.44 -9.45 3.26
C TYR A 147 -5.94 -9.42 2.95
N LEU A 148 -5.54 -8.72 1.89
CA LEU A 148 -4.15 -8.45 1.56
C LEU A 148 -3.76 -7.07 2.12
N MET A 149 -3.04 -7.06 3.22
CA MET A 149 -2.58 -5.86 3.89
C MET A 149 -1.16 -5.52 3.43
N ILE A 150 -1.01 -4.49 2.58
CA ILE A 150 0.31 -3.94 2.20
C ILE A 150 0.47 -2.59 2.91
N GLU A 151 1.16 -2.61 4.05
CA GLU A 151 1.28 -1.43 4.92
C GLU A 151 2.72 -1.27 5.45
N ASN A 152 2.98 -0.14 6.11
CA ASN A 152 4.29 0.14 6.69
C ASN A 152 4.36 -0.26 8.17
N PHE A 153 5.50 -0.85 8.54
CA PHE A 153 5.77 -1.40 9.88
C PHE A 153 7.01 -0.76 10.52
N LEU A 154 6.92 -0.52 11.84
CA LEU A 154 7.96 0.12 12.64
C LEU A 154 9.26 -0.68 12.62
N GLU A 155 9.17 -2.00 12.79
CA GLU A 155 10.35 -2.88 12.89
C GLU A 155 11.19 -2.85 11.60
N GLY A 156 10.53 -2.83 10.44
CA GLY A 156 11.20 -2.72 9.16
C GLY A 156 11.86 -1.35 8.97
N GLN A 157 11.21 -0.28 9.42
CA GLN A 157 11.75 1.09 9.40
C GLN A 157 12.97 1.23 10.32
N GLU A 158 12.91 0.67 11.52
CA GLU A 158 14.01 0.69 12.48
C GLU A 158 15.22 -0.08 11.96
N ASN A 159 15.02 -1.28 11.43
CA ASN A 159 16.09 -2.09 10.84
C ASN A 159 16.73 -1.36 9.65
N PHE A 160 15.92 -0.75 8.80
CA PHE A 160 16.37 0.06 7.68
C PHE A 160 17.23 1.24 8.14
N ASN A 161 16.79 2.02 9.13
CA ASN A 161 17.56 3.14 9.65
C ASN A 161 18.84 2.69 10.37
N ARG A 162 18.83 1.53 11.05
CA ARG A 162 20.04 0.95 11.64
C ARG A 162 21.11 0.66 10.61
N ILE A 163 20.72 0.11 9.43
CA ILE A 163 21.66 -0.11 8.31
C ILE A 163 22.12 1.21 7.73
N ARG A 164 21.23 2.17 7.47
CA ARG A 164 21.61 3.49 6.98
C ARG A 164 22.68 4.13 7.87
N LYS A 165 22.50 4.05 9.17
CA LYS A 165 23.49 4.56 10.16
C LYS A 165 24.84 3.86 10.04
N SER A 166 24.88 2.53 9.81
CA SER A 166 26.17 1.81 9.61
C SER A 166 26.89 2.17 8.33
N TYR A 167 26.17 2.76 7.36
CA TYR A 167 26.73 3.33 6.13
C TYR A 167 26.94 4.86 6.20
N GLU A 168 26.85 5.45 7.40
CA GLU A 168 27.00 6.90 7.62
C GLU A 168 25.97 7.74 6.86
N LEU A 169 24.81 7.16 6.54
CA LEU A 169 23.70 7.84 5.91
C LEU A 169 22.74 8.39 6.96
N PRO A 170 22.10 9.56 6.74
CA PRO A 170 21.09 10.09 7.63
C PRO A 170 19.87 9.15 7.68
N GLU A 171 19.20 9.10 8.83
CA GLU A 171 17.93 8.38 8.97
C GLU A 171 16.84 8.97 8.09
N ILE A 172 15.93 8.13 7.62
CA ILE A 172 14.71 8.55 6.95
C ILE A 172 13.56 8.50 7.96
N SER A 173 13.01 9.67 8.27
CA SER A 173 11.93 9.82 9.23
C SER A 173 10.60 9.33 8.67
N ILE A 174 9.73 8.84 9.56
CA ILE A 174 8.32 8.60 9.26
C ILE A 174 7.64 9.95 9.01
N ARG A 175 6.87 10.04 7.94
CA ARG A 175 6.17 11.30 7.59
C ARG A 175 5.09 11.62 8.63
N PRO A 176 4.83 12.91 8.96
CA PRO A 176 3.90 13.30 10.02
C PRO A 176 2.45 12.83 9.84
N HIS A 177 2.04 12.50 8.61
CA HIS A 177 0.70 11.98 8.30
C HIS A 177 0.62 10.45 8.38
N ASN A 178 1.73 9.75 8.65
CA ASN A 178 1.76 8.29 8.72
C ASN A 178 1.88 7.82 10.17
N PHE A 179 1.08 6.81 10.50
CA PHE A 179 1.12 6.08 11.76
C PHE A 179 1.38 4.60 11.45
N PHE A 180 2.66 4.19 11.52
CA PHE A 180 3.10 2.85 11.16
C PHE A 180 2.62 1.81 12.17
N PHE A 181 2.38 0.60 11.69
CA PHE A 181 1.99 -0.52 12.52
C PHE A 181 3.16 -1.06 13.34
N ALA A 182 2.89 -1.39 14.61
CA ALA A 182 3.73 -2.30 15.38
C ALA A 182 3.26 -3.73 15.09
N ARG A 183 4.12 -4.56 14.50
CA ARG A 183 3.77 -5.89 13.98
C ARG A 183 3.10 -6.76 15.04
N GLN A 184 3.69 -6.86 16.22
CA GLN A 184 3.15 -7.70 17.27
C GLN A 184 1.77 -7.24 17.75
N HIS A 185 1.54 -5.93 17.90
CA HIS A 185 0.24 -5.39 18.28
C HIS A 185 -0.84 -5.70 17.24
N LEU A 186 -0.49 -5.63 15.95
CA LEU A 186 -1.40 -6.00 14.87
C LEU A 186 -1.77 -7.49 14.94
N LEU A 187 -0.79 -8.37 15.02
CA LEU A 187 -1.01 -9.82 15.06
C LEU A 187 -1.80 -10.25 16.29
N ASP A 188 -1.53 -9.67 17.47
CA ASP A 188 -2.29 -9.93 18.69
C ASP A 188 -3.75 -9.50 18.58
N TYR A 189 -4.00 -8.37 17.91
CA TYR A 189 -5.36 -7.88 17.71
C TYR A 189 -6.12 -8.72 16.67
N THR A 190 -5.47 -9.10 15.59
CA THR A 190 -6.12 -9.79 14.46
C THR A 190 -6.30 -11.29 14.65
N ARG A 191 -5.66 -11.90 15.63
CA ARG A 191 -5.61 -13.36 15.83
C ARG A 191 -6.98 -14.04 15.97
N ASP A 192 -7.98 -13.34 16.51
CA ASP A 192 -9.35 -13.88 16.68
C ASP A 192 -10.23 -13.61 15.46
N LEU A 193 -9.83 -12.68 14.58
CA LEU A 193 -10.52 -12.30 13.36
C LEU A 193 -10.03 -13.07 12.13
N PHE A 194 -8.72 -13.31 12.09
CA PHE A 194 -8.05 -13.84 10.90
C PHE A 194 -7.04 -14.94 11.24
N GLU A 195 -6.78 -15.79 10.26
CA GLU A 195 -5.61 -16.63 10.17
C GLU A 195 -4.58 -15.97 9.24
N VAL A 196 -3.30 -16.01 9.59
CA VAL A 196 -2.22 -15.50 8.74
C VAL A 196 -1.79 -16.59 7.76
N ASP A 197 -2.09 -16.41 6.47
CA ASP A 197 -1.67 -17.32 5.40
C ASP A 197 -0.22 -17.08 4.96
N GLU A 198 0.22 -15.83 5.02
CA GLU A 198 1.54 -15.41 4.53
C GLU A 198 1.94 -14.06 5.11
N GLU A 199 3.24 -13.88 5.33
CA GLU A 199 3.85 -12.61 5.68
C GLU A 199 5.18 -12.47 4.94
N VAL A 200 5.39 -11.32 4.24
CA VAL A 200 6.64 -11.06 3.52
C VAL A 200 6.95 -9.55 3.51
N ASN A 201 8.21 -9.20 3.75
CA ASN A 201 8.70 -7.83 3.60
C ASN A 201 9.03 -7.57 2.13
N ILE A 202 8.08 -6.96 1.39
CA ILE A 202 8.19 -6.73 -0.05
C ILE A 202 9.13 -5.58 -0.41
N SER A 203 9.45 -4.72 0.54
CA SER A 203 10.34 -3.57 0.30
C SER A 203 11.80 -3.81 0.71
N SER A 204 12.10 -4.92 1.41
CA SER A 204 13.40 -5.11 2.06
C SER A 204 14.60 -4.98 1.11
N THR A 205 14.69 -5.83 0.10
CA THR A 205 15.79 -5.80 -0.89
C THR A 205 15.78 -4.47 -1.66
N TYR A 206 14.60 -4.00 -2.04
CA TYR A 206 14.43 -2.75 -2.76
C TYR A 206 14.98 -1.56 -1.97
N TYR A 207 14.63 -1.44 -0.68
CA TYR A 207 15.14 -0.37 0.18
C TYR A 207 16.63 -0.49 0.45
N LEU A 208 17.13 -1.71 0.67
CA LEU A 208 18.55 -1.94 0.87
C LEU A 208 19.37 -1.47 -0.34
N VAL A 209 18.99 -1.86 -1.53
CA VAL A 209 19.75 -1.50 -2.74
C VAL A 209 19.56 -0.03 -3.11
N SER A 210 18.31 0.44 -3.19
CA SER A 210 18.02 1.78 -3.70
C SER A 210 18.26 2.90 -2.68
N ARG A 211 18.03 2.65 -1.39
CA ARG A 211 18.06 3.68 -0.35
C ARG A 211 19.22 3.55 0.64
N VAL A 212 20.01 2.48 0.56
CA VAL A 212 21.26 2.35 1.32
C VAL A 212 22.44 2.33 0.35
N VAL A 213 22.56 1.30 -0.47
CA VAL A 213 23.73 1.14 -1.36
C VAL A 213 23.84 2.30 -2.35
N TYR A 214 22.79 2.55 -3.15
CA TYR A 214 22.79 3.64 -4.12
C TYR A 214 22.91 5.02 -3.44
N SER A 215 22.22 5.24 -2.30
CA SER A 215 22.39 6.50 -1.55
C SER A 215 23.81 6.72 -1.05
N LYS A 216 24.53 5.65 -0.65
CA LYS A 216 25.95 5.74 -0.25
C LYS A 216 26.84 6.08 -1.45
N MET A 217 26.61 5.46 -2.60
CA MET A 217 27.33 5.78 -3.86
C MET A 217 27.14 7.26 -4.24
N CYS A 218 25.91 7.77 -4.15
CA CYS A 218 25.63 9.19 -4.40
C CYS A 218 26.37 10.11 -3.43
N LEU A 219 26.36 9.77 -2.13
CA LEU A 219 27.07 10.55 -1.10
C LEU A 219 28.58 10.62 -1.39
N GLU A 220 29.21 9.50 -1.75
CA GLU A 220 30.63 9.42 -2.07
C GLU A 220 30.99 10.16 -3.36
N SER A 221 30.06 10.22 -4.31
CA SER A 221 30.24 10.96 -5.59
C SER A 221 29.80 12.42 -5.48
N GLY A 222 29.29 12.88 -4.33
CA GLY A 222 28.80 14.25 -4.16
C GLY A 222 27.52 14.57 -4.94
N THR A 223 26.72 13.54 -5.30
CA THR A 223 25.45 13.67 -6.02
C THR A 223 24.25 13.42 -5.10
N GLN A 224 23.03 13.76 -5.57
CA GLN A 224 21.78 13.45 -4.86
C GLN A 224 21.12 12.21 -5.46
N PRO A 225 20.53 11.33 -4.63
CA PRO A 225 19.77 10.19 -5.13
C PRO A 225 18.57 10.62 -5.97
N ASP A 226 18.40 9.97 -7.13
CA ASP A 226 17.25 10.15 -8.04
C ASP A 226 16.37 8.91 -8.00
N TYR A 227 15.05 9.08 -7.79
CA TYR A 227 14.08 7.99 -7.76
C TYR A 227 13.87 7.32 -9.12
N PHE A 228 14.28 7.95 -10.23
CA PHE A 228 14.20 7.40 -11.59
C PHE A 228 15.48 6.71 -12.06
N ASP A 229 16.50 6.68 -11.23
CA ASP A 229 17.77 6.02 -11.53
C ASP A 229 17.62 4.51 -11.74
N GLU A 230 18.44 3.93 -12.60
CA GLU A 230 18.41 2.50 -12.92
C GLU A 230 18.61 1.57 -11.72
N HIS A 231 19.31 2.02 -10.67
CA HIS A 231 19.46 1.26 -9.43
C HIS A 231 18.11 0.94 -8.78
N HIS A 232 17.13 1.85 -8.86
CA HIS A 232 15.76 1.59 -8.40
C HIS A 232 15.08 0.51 -9.22
N ARG A 233 15.22 0.56 -10.56
CA ARG A 233 14.64 -0.43 -11.47
C ARG A 233 15.25 -1.82 -11.24
N TYR A 234 16.58 -1.92 -11.11
CA TYR A 234 17.25 -3.19 -10.82
C TYR A 234 16.82 -3.72 -9.46
N ALA A 235 16.78 -2.88 -8.43
CA ALA A 235 16.37 -3.27 -7.08
C ALA A 235 14.94 -3.81 -7.04
N ALA A 236 14.01 -3.21 -7.81
CA ALA A 236 12.62 -3.64 -7.87
C ALA A 236 12.39 -5.03 -8.49
N ASN A 237 13.37 -5.51 -9.27
CA ASN A 237 13.31 -6.83 -9.91
C ASN A 237 14.07 -7.92 -9.14
N LEU A 238 14.61 -7.61 -7.96
CA LEU A 238 15.30 -8.60 -7.12
C LEU A 238 14.31 -9.35 -6.21
N PRO A 239 14.61 -10.61 -5.83
CA PRO A 239 13.81 -11.34 -4.86
C PRO A 239 13.73 -10.62 -3.51
N PHE A 240 12.61 -10.75 -2.83
CA PHE A 240 12.45 -10.22 -1.48
C PHE A 240 13.33 -11.00 -0.50
N CYS A 241 14.18 -10.29 0.23
CA CYS A 241 15.12 -10.88 1.18
C CYS A 241 15.37 -9.95 2.37
N GLY A 242 15.29 -10.49 3.58
CA GLY A 242 15.59 -9.76 4.80
C GLY A 242 14.44 -8.88 5.32
N GLU A 243 14.77 -7.96 6.23
CA GLU A 243 13.82 -7.14 6.98
C GLU A 243 14.27 -5.66 7.02
N TYR A 244 14.65 -5.12 5.87
CA TYR A 244 15.34 -3.82 5.77
C TYR A 244 14.50 -2.72 5.10
N GLY A 245 13.19 -2.88 5.08
CA GLY A 245 12.26 -1.89 4.57
C GLY A 245 10.94 -1.91 5.33
N PRO A 246 10.20 -0.80 5.37
CA PRO A 246 8.98 -0.72 6.17
C PRO A 246 7.78 -1.43 5.53
N VAL A 247 7.72 -1.57 4.19
CA VAL A 247 6.52 -2.07 3.51
C VAL A 247 6.48 -3.59 3.52
N ARG A 248 5.41 -4.13 4.10
CA ARG A 248 5.18 -5.56 4.27
C ARG A 248 3.81 -5.94 3.75
N LEU A 249 3.71 -7.08 3.09
CA LEU A 249 2.46 -7.79 2.85
C LEU A 249 2.18 -8.73 4.02
N ILE A 250 0.94 -8.72 4.52
CA ILE A 250 0.37 -9.81 5.31
C ILE A 250 -0.92 -10.24 4.62
N SER A 251 -1.02 -11.53 4.32
CA SER A 251 -2.24 -12.14 3.79
C SER A 251 -3.02 -12.75 4.96
N PHE A 252 -4.19 -12.22 5.23
CA PHE A 252 -5.11 -12.66 6.27
C PHE A 252 -6.30 -13.39 5.66
N ARG A 253 -6.65 -14.56 6.20
CA ARG A 253 -7.88 -15.29 5.87
C ARG A 253 -8.91 -15.07 6.97
N LYS A 254 -10.12 -14.67 6.61
CA LYS A 254 -11.25 -14.53 7.55
C LYS A 254 -11.57 -15.87 8.20
N LYS A 255 -11.71 -15.86 9.55
CA LYS A 255 -12.16 -17.01 10.34
C LYS A 255 -13.67 -17.12 10.40
#